data_86822f238641080b95d61fcb0e92fb39
#
_entry.id   86822f238641080b95d61fcb0e92fb39
#
_cell.length_a   1.000
_cell.length_b   1.000
_cell.length_c   1.000
_cell.angle_alpha   90.00
_cell.angle_beta   90.00
_cell.angle_gamma   90.00
#
_symmetry.space_group_name_H-M   'P 1'
#
loop_
_entity.id
_entity.type
_entity.pdbx_description
1 polymer ?
#
loop_
_entity_poly.entity_id
_entity_poly.type
_entity_poly.pdbx_seq_one_letter_code
_entity_poly.pdbx_strand_id
1 'polypeptide(L)'
;MDTLLNIVQTINLYLSDYILVIMLVGTGLYFTIKTKFIQIRCLGEGFRKVFGNFSLHGGKQEDGMTSFQALATAVAAQVGTGNIVGACGAILIGGPGAIFWMWIIAFFGMATVYAEAVLAQKTRIVEKDGSVSGGPVYYIKTAFQGKFGKFLAGFFSIAIILALGFMGSMVQSNSISEACNNAFGTPTWIMGLIVSVIAAFIFIGGAQRIASVTEKLVPLMAFLYLIGSLIVLMARIEYLPETFIMIFKYAFIPNAIIGGGIGHALKTAISQGVKRGLFSNEAGLGSTPHAHAMAKVAKPHDQGVVAMVGVFIDTFVVLTMTALVTISTLYAGNGILANGAAEGVEKTNMAQLAFSSIFGEGVGNGFVAVCLLFFAFSTIISWNLFGRINVNYLFGKKANFIYSVLAVLFIFLGSLLSNDLVWEMTDMFNQLMVVPNVIALLALSGLVISASQGKDK
;
A
#
# COMPACT_ATOMS: atom_id res chain seq x y z
N MET A 1 -26.85 7.73 -6.49
CA MET A 1 -25.52 7.12 -6.35
C MET A 1 -24.63 7.49 -7.52
N ASP A 2 -25.12 7.43 -8.74
CA ASP A 2 -24.37 7.71 -9.99
C ASP A 2 -23.82 9.15 -10.07
N THR A 3 -24.56 10.15 -9.60
CA THR A 3 -24.08 11.54 -9.58
C THR A 3 -22.86 11.72 -8.67
N LEU A 4 -22.84 11.10 -7.50
CA LEU A 4 -21.70 11.16 -6.57
C LEU A 4 -20.49 10.42 -7.16
N LEU A 5 -20.70 9.25 -7.73
CA LEU A 5 -19.65 8.48 -8.40
C LEU A 5 -19.00 9.30 -9.53
N ASN A 6 -19.81 9.92 -10.38
CA ASN A 6 -19.32 10.76 -11.48
C ASN A 6 -18.52 11.98 -11.00
N ILE A 7 -18.95 12.62 -9.90
CA ILE A 7 -18.21 13.74 -9.29
C ILE A 7 -16.85 13.25 -8.78
N VAL A 8 -16.81 12.15 -8.03
CA VAL A 8 -15.58 11.61 -7.47
C VAL A 8 -14.63 11.15 -8.57
N GLN A 9 -15.12 10.48 -9.60
CA GLN A 9 -14.34 10.09 -10.79
C GLN A 9 -13.75 11.29 -11.52
N THR A 10 -14.52 12.38 -11.66
CA THR A 10 -14.03 13.61 -12.30
C THR A 10 -12.91 14.23 -11.46
N ILE A 11 -13.06 14.31 -10.14
CA ILE A 11 -12.01 14.79 -9.24
C ILE A 11 -10.76 13.92 -9.35
N ASN A 12 -10.94 12.60 -9.32
CA ASN A 12 -9.84 11.64 -9.43
C ASN A 12 -9.09 11.74 -10.76
N LEU A 13 -9.77 12.01 -11.85
CA LEU A 13 -9.13 12.21 -13.15
C LEU A 13 -8.07 13.31 -13.10
N TYR A 14 -8.43 14.48 -12.53
CA TYR A 14 -7.49 15.60 -12.41
C TYR A 14 -6.40 15.34 -11.37
N LEU A 15 -6.75 14.78 -10.23
CA LEU A 15 -5.79 14.47 -9.17
C LEU A 15 -4.81 13.39 -9.59
N SER A 16 -5.29 12.26 -10.14
CA SER A 16 -4.45 11.11 -10.49
C SER A 16 -3.56 11.37 -11.69
N ASP A 17 -4.15 11.90 -12.78
CA ASP A 17 -3.45 11.95 -14.08
C ASP A 17 -2.41 13.06 -14.17
N TYR A 18 -2.56 14.11 -13.35
CA TYR A 18 -1.69 15.29 -13.44
C TYR A 18 -0.95 15.57 -12.12
N ILE A 19 -1.71 15.83 -11.04
CA ILE A 19 -1.11 16.29 -9.78
C ILE A 19 -0.27 15.19 -9.14
N LEU A 20 -0.85 14.00 -9.01
CA LEU A 20 -0.21 12.87 -8.34
C LEU A 20 1.05 12.41 -9.06
N VAL A 21 0.96 12.21 -10.39
CA VAL A 21 2.11 11.77 -11.20
C VAL A 21 3.27 12.75 -11.07
N ILE A 22 3.00 14.06 -11.24
CA ILE A 22 4.04 15.10 -11.15
C ILE A 22 4.64 15.16 -9.74
N MET A 23 3.79 15.15 -8.71
CA MET A 23 4.26 15.26 -7.32
C MET A 23 5.06 14.05 -6.89
N LEU A 24 4.61 12.84 -7.17
CA LEU A 24 5.29 11.63 -6.71
C LEU A 24 6.56 11.33 -7.49
N VAL A 25 6.48 11.37 -8.83
CA VAL A 25 7.66 11.16 -9.68
C VAL A 25 8.68 12.27 -9.44
N GLY A 26 8.21 13.52 -9.39
CA GLY A 26 9.07 14.68 -9.13
C GLY A 26 9.76 14.60 -7.77
N THR A 27 9.04 14.27 -6.71
CA THR A 27 9.60 14.14 -5.35
C THR A 27 10.55 12.96 -5.26
N GLY A 28 10.17 11.81 -5.81
CA GLY A 28 11.01 10.62 -5.82
C GLY A 28 12.30 10.83 -6.61
N LEU A 29 12.21 11.48 -7.78
CA LEU A 29 13.38 11.87 -8.58
C LEU A 29 14.27 12.88 -7.83
N TYR A 30 13.66 13.89 -7.21
CA TYR A 30 14.37 14.87 -6.40
C TYR A 30 15.20 14.21 -5.29
N PHE A 31 14.56 13.36 -4.46
CA PHE A 31 15.28 12.66 -3.40
C PHE A 31 16.27 11.64 -3.94
N THR A 32 15.97 10.93 -5.03
CA THR A 32 16.92 10.02 -5.69
C THR A 32 18.22 10.76 -6.04
N ILE A 33 18.13 11.92 -6.69
CA ILE A 33 19.30 12.71 -7.09
C ILE A 33 20.01 13.29 -5.86
N LYS A 34 19.27 13.95 -4.95
CA LYS A 34 19.84 14.63 -3.78
C LYS A 34 20.47 13.70 -2.76
N THR A 35 19.96 12.48 -2.62
CA THR A 35 20.54 11.44 -1.76
C THR A 35 21.54 10.53 -2.50
N LYS A 36 21.88 10.86 -3.76
CA LYS A 36 22.83 10.11 -4.59
C LYS A 36 22.42 8.64 -4.76
N PHE A 37 21.18 8.43 -5.21
CA PHE A 37 20.60 7.10 -5.46
C PHE A 37 20.63 6.21 -4.22
N ILE A 38 20.09 6.70 -3.10
CA ILE A 38 20.06 6.00 -1.80
C ILE A 38 19.46 4.59 -1.92
N GLN A 39 18.42 4.42 -2.74
CA GLN A 39 17.73 3.15 -2.97
C GLN A 39 18.61 2.09 -3.67
N ILE A 40 19.68 2.48 -4.34
CA ILE A 40 20.68 1.54 -4.90
C ILE A 40 21.79 1.37 -3.89
N ARG A 41 22.35 2.46 -3.39
CA ARG A 41 23.55 2.49 -2.58
C ARG A 41 23.37 1.87 -1.19
N CYS A 42 22.19 2.05 -0.58
CA CYS A 42 21.93 1.63 0.79
C CYS A 42 20.86 0.51 0.91
N LEU A 43 20.33 -0.02 -0.20
CA LEU A 43 19.36 -1.10 -0.13
C LEU A 43 19.93 -2.35 0.55
N GLY A 44 21.17 -2.73 0.24
CA GLY A 44 21.87 -3.85 0.88
C GLY A 44 22.07 -3.63 2.38
N GLU A 45 22.30 -2.40 2.84
CA GLU A 45 22.31 -2.04 4.26
C GLU A 45 20.94 -2.26 4.88
N GLY A 46 19.86 -1.82 4.21
CA GLY A 46 18.49 -2.05 4.64
C GLY A 46 18.19 -3.53 4.85
N PHE A 47 18.50 -4.38 3.88
CA PHE A 47 18.34 -5.83 4.02
C PHE A 47 19.13 -6.41 5.20
N ARG A 48 20.38 -5.98 5.38
CA ARG A 48 21.19 -6.44 6.51
C ARG A 48 20.59 -6.04 7.87
N LYS A 49 20.00 -4.83 7.96
CA LYS A 49 19.33 -4.37 9.19
C LYS A 49 18.03 -5.13 9.48
N VAL A 50 17.29 -5.50 8.43
CA VAL A 50 16.05 -6.27 8.56
C VAL A 50 16.35 -7.72 8.95
N PHE A 51 17.25 -8.39 8.23
CA PHE A 51 17.48 -9.83 8.36
C PHE A 51 18.67 -10.19 9.27
N GLY A 52 19.62 -9.29 9.49
CA GLY A 52 20.78 -9.53 10.34
C GLY A 52 20.50 -9.62 11.82
N ASN A 53 19.41 -9.02 12.28
CA ASN A 53 18.92 -9.05 13.66
C ASN A 53 17.52 -9.69 13.77
N PHE A 54 17.21 -10.61 12.85
CA PHE A 54 15.92 -11.26 12.79
C PHE A 54 15.70 -12.13 14.03
N SER A 55 14.75 -11.73 14.88
CA SER A 55 14.25 -12.52 16.00
C SER A 55 12.74 -12.62 15.89
N LEU A 56 12.22 -13.84 15.70
CA LEU A 56 10.78 -14.12 15.72
C LEU A 56 10.14 -13.88 17.10
N HIS A 57 10.95 -13.69 18.11
CA HIS A 57 10.52 -13.35 19.46
C HIS A 57 10.99 -11.93 19.79
N GLY A 58 10.33 -10.94 19.15
CA GLY A 58 10.56 -9.52 19.43
C GLY A 58 10.47 -9.26 20.94
N GLY A 59 11.57 -8.81 21.57
CA GLY A 59 11.56 -8.45 22.97
C GLY A 59 10.54 -7.34 23.25
N LYS A 60 9.78 -7.43 24.36
CA LYS A 60 8.95 -6.32 24.83
C LYS A 60 9.86 -5.12 25.04
N GLN A 61 9.62 -4.06 24.28
CA GLN A 61 10.23 -2.76 24.52
C GLN A 61 9.30 -1.95 25.42
N GLU A 62 9.85 -1.34 26.44
CA GLU A 62 9.06 -0.49 27.37
C GLU A 62 8.47 0.71 26.63
N ASP A 63 9.18 1.24 25.60
CA ASP A 63 8.77 2.39 24.81
C ASP A 63 8.85 2.11 23.30
N GLY A 64 7.73 2.26 22.59
CA GLY A 64 7.69 2.15 21.12
C GLY A 64 7.69 0.71 20.59
N MET A 65 8.24 0.52 19.39
CA MET A 65 8.34 -0.75 18.65
C MET A 65 9.80 -1.06 18.33
N THR A 66 10.12 -2.34 18.11
CA THR A 66 11.38 -2.69 17.43
C THR A 66 11.37 -2.21 15.98
N SER A 67 12.54 -2.03 15.36
CA SER A 67 12.62 -1.66 13.94
C SER A 67 11.93 -2.68 13.05
N PHE A 68 11.99 -3.97 13.39
CA PHE A 68 11.29 -5.02 12.66
C PHE A 68 9.77 -4.95 12.84
N GLN A 69 9.26 -4.71 14.06
CA GLN A 69 7.83 -4.51 14.30
C GLN A 69 7.27 -3.30 13.53
N ALA A 70 8.02 -2.20 13.50
CA ALA A 70 7.64 -1.02 12.73
C ALA A 70 7.64 -1.31 11.22
N LEU A 71 8.65 -2.03 10.71
CA LEU A 71 8.66 -2.49 9.32
C LEU A 71 7.49 -3.44 9.04
N ALA A 72 7.26 -4.44 9.89
CA ALA A 72 6.16 -5.37 9.70
C ALA A 72 4.79 -4.65 9.72
N THR A 73 4.62 -3.64 10.58
CA THR A 73 3.41 -2.81 10.59
C THR A 73 3.28 -1.97 9.31
N ALA A 74 4.37 -1.42 8.79
CA ALA A 74 4.38 -0.69 7.53
C ALA A 74 4.10 -1.62 6.34
N VAL A 75 4.77 -2.78 6.26
CA VAL A 75 4.54 -3.79 5.22
C VAL A 75 3.13 -4.37 5.28
N ALA A 76 2.57 -4.56 6.48
CA ALA A 76 1.18 -4.97 6.66
C ALA A 76 0.18 -3.93 6.09
N ALA A 77 0.52 -2.63 6.16
CA ALA A 77 -0.27 -1.58 5.52
C ALA A 77 -0.14 -1.62 3.99
N GLN A 78 1.08 -1.79 3.49
CA GLN A 78 1.42 -1.82 2.06
C GLN A 78 0.88 -3.07 1.37
N VAL A 79 1.21 -4.25 1.89
CA VAL A 79 0.83 -5.55 1.27
C VAL A 79 -0.61 -5.90 1.62
N GLY A 80 -1.53 -5.43 0.81
CA GLY A 80 -2.98 -5.58 0.95
C GLY A 80 -3.67 -5.97 -0.37
N THR A 81 -4.91 -5.51 -0.53
CA THR A 81 -5.65 -5.68 -1.80
C THR A 81 -4.93 -5.03 -2.98
N GLY A 82 -4.10 -4.01 -2.74
CA GLY A 82 -3.32 -3.33 -3.77
C GLY A 82 -2.44 -4.28 -4.57
N ASN A 83 -1.80 -5.24 -3.90
CA ASN A 83 -0.87 -6.19 -4.51
C ASN A 83 -1.56 -7.27 -5.34
N ILE A 84 -2.80 -7.59 -5.07
CA ILE A 84 -3.58 -8.61 -5.78
C ILE A 84 -4.62 -7.94 -6.67
N VAL A 85 -5.68 -7.39 -6.08
CA VAL A 85 -6.80 -6.79 -6.83
C VAL A 85 -6.37 -5.50 -7.54
N GLY A 86 -5.54 -4.67 -6.89
CA GLY A 86 -5.00 -3.45 -7.49
C GLY A 86 -4.11 -3.72 -8.69
N ALA A 87 -3.20 -4.70 -8.59
CA ALA A 87 -2.34 -5.12 -9.69
C ALA A 87 -3.16 -5.70 -10.86
N CYS A 88 -4.14 -6.58 -10.57
CA CYS A 88 -5.07 -7.11 -11.56
C CYS A 88 -5.86 -5.98 -12.25
N GLY A 89 -6.36 -5.00 -11.49
CA GLY A 89 -7.05 -3.84 -12.04
C GLY A 89 -6.16 -2.98 -12.94
N ALA A 90 -4.89 -2.78 -12.55
CA ALA A 90 -3.92 -2.07 -13.40
C ALA A 90 -3.67 -2.80 -14.72
N ILE A 91 -3.51 -4.12 -14.67
CA ILE A 91 -3.33 -4.96 -15.87
C ILE A 91 -4.58 -4.96 -16.74
N LEU A 92 -5.76 -5.11 -16.15
CA LEU A 92 -7.03 -5.18 -16.86
C LEU A 92 -7.35 -3.86 -17.61
N ILE A 93 -7.09 -2.71 -16.98
CA ILE A 93 -7.41 -1.39 -17.50
C ILE A 93 -6.26 -0.81 -18.34
N GLY A 94 -5.04 -0.93 -17.84
CA GLY A 94 -3.83 -0.34 -18.45
C GLY A 94 -3.00 -1.31 -19.28
N GLY A 95 -3.41 -2.58 -19.36
CA GLY A 95 -2.64 -3.64 -20.00
C GLY A 95 -1.42 -4.09 -19.18
N PRO A 96 -0.71 -5.16 -19.63
CA PRO A 96 0.50 -5.66 -18.98
C PRO A 96 1.58 -4.60 -18.75
N GLY A 97 1.65 -3.58 -19.61
CA GLY A 97 2.61 -2.48 -19.50
C GLY A 97 2.44 -1.58 -18.27
N ALA A 98 1.26 -1.58 -17.64
CA ALA A 98 1.04 -0.84 -16.38
C ALA A 98 1.99 -1.29 -15.26
N ILE A 99 2.40 -2.57 -15.26
CA ILE A 99 3.33 -3.13 -14.28
C ILE A 99 4.72 -2.47 -14.36
N PHE A 100 5.21 -2.18 -15.56
CA PHE A 100 6.46 -1.44 -15.73
C PHE A 100 6.40 -0.08 -15.02
N TRP A 101 5.28 0.64 -15.16
CA TRP A 101 5.09 1.94 -14.52
C TRP A 101 4.91 1.82 -13.00
N MET A 102 4.36 0.71 -12.49
CA MET A 102 4.35 0.41 -11.06
C MET A 102 5.77 0.20 -10.52
N TRP A 103 6.67 -0.47 -11.26
CA TRP A 103 8.08 -0.60 -10.89
C TRP A 103 8.80 0.75 -10.87
N ILE A 104 8.54 1.60 -11.87
CA ILE A 104 9.15 2.94 -11.94
C ILE A 104 8.75 3.79 -10.75
N ILE A 105 7.44 3.83 -10.40
CA ILE A 105 6.98 4.62 -9.26
C ILE A 105 7.51 4.05 -7.93
N ALA A 106 7.63 2.74 -7.80
CA ALA A 106 8.22 2.11 -6.62
C ALA A 106 9.72 2.40 -6.49
N PHE A 107 10.47 2.38 -7.59
CA PHE A 107 11.89 2.73 -7.58
C PHE A 107 12.12 4.15 -7.05
N PHE A 108 11.38 5.13 -7.56
CA PHE A 108 11.43 6.49 -7.04
C PHE A 108 10.80 6.61 -5.64
N GLY A 109 9.76 5.84 -5.38
CA GLY A 109 9.08 5.74 -4.09
C GLY A 109 9.99 5.28 -2.96
N MET A 110 10.98 4.41 -3.22
CA MET A 110 11.96 4.00 -2.20
C MET A 110 12.75 5.21 -1.65
N ALA A 111 13.13 6.17 -2.50
CA ALA A 111 13.80 7.39 -2.03
C ALA A 111 12.84 8.32 -1.26
N THR A 112 11.56 8.34 -1.65
CA THR A 112 10.53 9.11 -0.95
C THR A 112 10.24 8.51 0.43
N VAL A 113 10.02 7.21 0.54
CA VAL A 113 9.74 6.57 1.84
C VAL A 113 10.95 6.64 2.78
N TYR A 114 12.18 6.63 2.25
CA TYR A 114 13.37 6.93 3.03
C TYR A 114 13.25 8.31 3.69
N ALA A 115 12.89 9.33 2.89
CA ALA A 115 12.72 10.69 3.39
C ALA A 115 11.61 10.78 4.45
N GLU A 116 10.48 10.14 4.20
CA GLU A 116 9.34 10.04 5.12
C GLU A 116 9.75 9.42 6.46
N ALA A 117 10.44 8.28 6.44
CA ALA A 117 10.84 7.57 7.64
C ALA A 117 11.91 8.34 8.44
N VAL A 118 12.88 8.97 7.76
CA VAL A 118 13.88 9.84 8.39
C VAL A 118 13.22 11.02 9.10
N LEU A 119 12.30 11.72 8.44
CA LEU A 119 11.61 12.85 9.05
C LEU A 119 10.68 12.41 10.18
N ALA A 120 10.00 11.28 10.03
CA ALA A 120 9.17 10.72 11.09
C ALA A 120 9.98 10.43 12.37
N GLN A 121 11.18 9.88 12.22
CA GLN A 121 12.10 9.65 13.34
C GLN A 121 12.63 10.94 13.97
N LYS A 122 12.96 11.95 13.15
CA LYS A 122 13.49 13.25 13.63
C LYS A 122 12.45 14.11 14.35
N THR A 123 11.17 13.93 14.04
CA THR A 123 10.09 14.81 14.53
C THR A 123 9.10 14.11 15.46
N ARG A 124 9.33 12.83 15.78
CA ARG A 124 8.48 12.08 16.71
C ARG A 124 8.50 12.67 18.12
N ILE A 125 7.41 12.47 18.82
CA ILE A 125 7.26 12.86 20.23
C ILE A 125 7.13 11.61 21.07
N VAL A 126 7.90 11.53 22.15
CA VAL A 126 7.75 10.50 23.18
C VAL A 126 6.98 11.13 24.34
N GLU A 127 5.79 10.62 24.61
CA GLU A 127 4.91 11.08 25.65
C GLU A 127 5.43 10.62 27.04
N LYS A 128 4.91 11.24 28.11
CA LYS A 128 5.31 10.89 29.48
C LYS A 128 4.97 9.46 29.88
N ASP A 129 4.00 8.84 29.23
CA ASP A 129 3.58 7.45 29.44
C ASP A 129 4.36 6.45 28.55
N GLY A 130 5.44 6.89 27.89
CA GLY A 130 6.26 6.08 26.99
C GLY A 130 5.63 5.86 25.60
N SER A 131 4.42 6.34 25.36
CA SER A 131 3.80 6.23 24.05
C SER A 131 4.51 7.13 23.03
N VAL A 132 4.74 6.61 21.82
CA VAL A 132 5.38 7.35 20.74
C VAL A 132 4.32 7.80 19.73
N SER A 133 4.35 9.07 19.39
CA SER A 133 3.52 9.67 18.37
C SER A 133 4.40 10.33 17.31
N GLY A 134 4.11 10.09 16.03
CA GLY A 134 4.89 10.66 14.92
C GLY A 134 4.18 10.44 13.58
N GLY A 135 4.82 10.90 12.52
CA GLY A 135 4.29 10.87 11.18
C GLY A 135 4.12 12.27 10.58
N PRO A 136 3.41 12.40 9.44
CA PRO A 136 3.37 13.66 8.67
C PRO A 136 2.93 14.88 9.44
N VAL A 137 1.94 14.76 10.31
CA VAL A 137 1.45 15.87 11.13
C VAL A 137 2.58 16.58 11.88
N TYR A 138 3.53 15.81 12.40
CA TYR A 138 4.63 16.33 13.21
C TYR A 138 5.67 17.02 12.34
N TYR A 139 6.09 16.44 11.22
CA TYR A 139 7.03 17.11 10.35
C TYR A 139 6.40 18.23 9.51
N ILE A 140 5.09 18.17 9.18
CA ILE A 140 4.38 19.31 8.59
C ILE A 140 4.44 20.54 9.53
N LYS A 141 4.19 20.35 10.83
CA LYS A 141 4.30 21.42 11.83
C LYS A 141 5.72 21.92 12.03
N THR A 142 6.71 21.04 11.83
CA THR A 142 8.13 21.41 11.87
C THR A 142 8.51 22.23 10.63
N ALA A 143 7.99 21.86 9.46
CA ALA A 143 8.22 22.57 8.20
C ALA A 143 7.55 23.95 8.18
N PHE A 144 6.34 24.03 8.69
CA PHE A 144 5.49 25.22 8.61
C PHE A 144 4.96 25.62 9.99
N GLN A 145 5.46 26.71 10.53
CA GLN A 145 5.00 27.23 11.81
C GLN A 145 3.72 28.07 11.67
N GLY A 146 3.03 28.29 12.80
CA GLY A 146 1.87 29.17 12.85
C GLY A 146 0.57 28.54 12.33
N LYS A 147 -0.33 29.37 11.81
CA LYS A 147 -1.69 28.97 11.39
C LYS A 147 -1.67 28.06 10.14
N PHE A 148 -0.78 28.31 9.19
CA PHE A 148 -0.66 27.55 7.95
C PHE A 148 -0.24 26.10 8.23
N GLY A 149 0.78 25.89 9.05
CA GLY A 149 1.21 24.53 9.43
C GLY A 149 0.13 23.75 10.19
N LYS A 150 -0.62 24.44 11.08
CA LYS A 150 -1.77 23.83 11.78
C LYS A 150 -2.88 23.42 10.82
N PHE A 151 -3.20 24.27 9.86
CA PHE A 151 -4.19 23.97 8.82
C PHE A 151 -3.78 22.78 7.98
N LEU A 152 -2.54 22.77 7.48
CA LEU A 152 -2.01 21.69 6.62
C LEU A 152 -1.94 20.35 7.36
N ALA A 153 -1.53 20.37 8.63
CA ALA A 153 -1.50 19.18 9.49
C ALA A 153 -2.91 18.67 9.80
N GLY A 154 -3.86 19.55 10.05
CA GLY A 154 -5.28 19.22 10.26
C GLY A 154 -5.91 18.63 9.01
N PHE A 155 -5.64 19.21 7.84
CA PHE A 155 -6.10 18.71 6.55
C PHE A 155 -5.57 17.28 6.28
N PHE A 156 -4.26 17.08 6.47
CA PHE A 156 -3.66 15.73 6.36
C PHE A 156 -4.32 14.75 7.31
N SER A 157 -4.53 15.13 8.58
CA SER A 157 -5.15 14.25 9.57
C SER A 157 -6.57 13.84 9.20
N ILE A 158 -7.38 14.76 8.69
CA ILE A 158 -8.74 14.44 8.23
C ILE A 158 -8.66 13.51 7.02
N ALA A 159 -7.81 13.83 6.05
CA ALA A 159 -7.66 13.04 4.84
C ALA A 159 -7.27 11.59 5.14
N ILE A 160 -6.27 11.34 6.01
CA ILE A 160 -5.84 9.98 6.35
C ILE A 160 -6.89 9.20 7.17
N ILE A 161 -7.64 9.85 8.05
CA ILE A 161 -8.74 9.21 8.78
C ILE A 161 -9.81 8.73 7.81
N LEU A 162 -10.18 9.56 6.84
CA LEU A 162 -11.17 9.22 5.81
C LEU A 162 -10.62 8.17 4.83
N ALA A 163 -9.38 8.36 4.34
CA ALA A 163 -8.75 7.47 3.38
C ALA A 163 -8.52 6.07 3.93
N LEU A 164 -7.76 5.95 5.02
CA LEU A 164 -7.30 4.66 5.53
C LEU A 164 -8.21 4.13 6.65
N GLY A 165 -8.63 5.00 7.56
CA GLY A 165 -9.44 4.62 8.70
C GLY A 165 -10.84 4.11 8.31
N PHE A 166 -11.43 4.67 7.27
CA PHE A 166 -12.79 4.36 6.85
C PHE A 166 -12.85 3.78 5.44
N MET A 167 -12.67 4.58 4.39
CA MET A 167 -12.89 4.14 3.00
C MET A 167 -11.95 3.00 2.58
N GLY A 168 -10.66 3.11 2.88
CA GLY A 168 -9.69 2.07 2.56
C GLY A 168 -9.97 0.76 3.31
N SER A 169 -10.37 0.83 4.57
CA SER A 169 -10.78 -0.36 5.33
C SER A 169 -12.03 -1.03 4.73
N MET A 170 -12.94 -0.24 4.13
CA MET A 170 -14.08 -0.78 3.37
C MET A 170 -13.62 -1.55 2.12
N VAL A 171 -12.65 -0.99 1.35
CA VAL A 171 -12.08 -1.67 0.18
C VAL A 171 -11.47 -3.01 0.56
N GLN A 172 -10.71 -3.04 1.65
CA GLN A 172 -10.07 -4.27 2.13
C GLN A 172 -11.14 -5.32 2.52
N SER A 173 -12.14 -4.92 3.30
CA SER A 173 -13.23 -5.81 3.74
C SER A 173 -14.08 -6.31 2.57
N ASN A 174 -14.39 -5.44 1.60
CA ASN A 174 -15.11 -5.81 0.38
C ASN A 174 -14.34 -6.89 -0.40
N SER A 175 -13.05 -6.67 -0.64
CA SER A 175 -12.23 -7.61 -1.40
C SER A 175 -12.10 -8.98 -0.72
N ILE A 176 -11.98 -9.02 0.62
CA ILE A 176 -12.03 -10.27 1.40
C ILE A 176 -13.36 -10.98 1.16
N SER A 177 -14.46 -10.24 1.31
CA SER A 177 -15.81 -10.80 1.26
C SER A 177 -16.16 -11.34 -0.13
N GLU A 178 -15.80 -10.63 -1.20
CA GLU A 178 -15.97 -11.07 -2.59
C GLU A 178 -15.13 -12.31 -2.90
N ALA A 179 -13.84 -12.31 -2.53
CA ALA A 179 -12.98 -13.45 -2.78
C ALA A 179 -13.46 -14.72 -2.04
N CYS A 180 -13.94 -14.59 -0.80
CA CYS A 180 -14.52 -15.69 -0.05
C CYS A 180 -15.88 -16.14 -0.62
N ASN A 181 -16.69 -15.23 -1.12
CA ASN A 181 -17.93 -15.57 -1.83
C ASN A 181 -17.64 -16.38 -3.08
N ASN A 182 -16.69 -15.94 -3.91
CA ASN A 182 -16.28 -16.63 -5.13
C ASN A 182 -15.68 -18.03 -4.85
N ALA A 183 -14.91 -18.16 -3.76
CA ALA A 183 -14.23 -19.42 -3.43
C ALA A 183 -15.10 -20.43 -2.70
N PHE A 184 -15.94 -19.98 -1.78
CA PHE A 184 -16.63 -20.83 -0.81
C PHE A 184 -18.16 -20.65 -0.81
N GLY A 185 -18.70 -19.77 -1.67
CA GLY A 185 -20.13 -19.41 -1.65
C GLY A 185 -20.58 -18.71 -0.37
N THR A 186 -19.65 -18.19 0.44
CA THR A 186 -19.99 -17.55 1.72
C THR A 186 -20.62 -16.19 1.47
N PRO A 187 -21.82 -15.90 1.99
CA PRO A 187 -22.42 -14.58 1.86
C PRO A 187 -21.51 -13.47 2.37
N THR A 188 -21.39 -12.38 1.60
CA THR A 188 -20.43 -11.29 1.88
C THR A 188 -20.59 -10.67 3.26
N TRP A 189 -21.84 -10.51 3.73
CA TRP A 189 -22.14 -9.97 5.07
C TRP A 189 -21.61 -10.84 6.22
N ILE A 190 -21.55 -12.17 6.05
CA ILE A 190 -21.01 -13.10 7.07
C ILE A 190 -19.50 -12.87 7.20
N MET A 191 -18.78 -12.78 6.06
CA MET A 191 -17.35 -12.48 6.08
C MET A 191 -17.07 -11.08 6.64
N GLY A 192 -17.88 -10.08 6.26
CA GLY A 192 -17.78 -8.74 6.82
C GLY A 192 -17.95 -8.72 8.33
N LEU A 193 -18.91 -9.48 8.87
CA LEU A 193 -19.13 -9.62 10.31
C LEU A 193 -17.92 -10.28 11.00
N ILE A 194 -17.42 -11.38 10.47
CA ILE A 194 -16.24 -12.08 11.01
C ILE A 194 -15.03 -11.15 11.06
N VAL A 195 -14.72 -10.49 9.94
CA VAL A 195 -13.59 -9.55 9.84
C VAL A 195 -13.74 -8.38 10.84
N SER A 196 -14.95 -7.84 10.95
CA SER A 196 -15.26 -6.72 11.87
C SER A 196 -15.09 -7.12 13.33
N VAL A 197 -15.56 -8.30 13.73
CA VAL A 197 -15.43 -8.78 15.11
C VAL A 197 -13.96 -9.02 15.48
N ILE A 198 -13.19 -9.66 14.60
CA ILE A 198 -11.77 -9.91 14.83
C ILE A 198 -11.00 -8.58 14.88
N ALA A 199 -11.30 -7.65 13.98
CA ALA A 199 -10.71 -6.31 13.97
C ALA A 199 -11.01 -5.55 15.27
N ALA A 200 -12.28 -5.57 15.74
CA ALA A 200 -12.67 -4.93 16.99
C ALA A 200 -11.86 -5.46 18.18
N PHE A 201 -11.69 -6.79 18.26
CA PHE A 201 -10.88 -7.41 19.32
C PHE A 201 -9.41 -6.93 19.31
N ILE A 202 -8.83 -6.76 18.10
CA ILE A 202 -7.45 -6.29 17.96
C ILE A 202 -7.35 -4.80 18.29
N PHE A 203 -8.29 -3.96 17.84
CA PHE A 203 -8.29 -2.52 18.08
C PHE A 203 -8.34 -2.14 19.56
N ILE A 204 -9.06 -2.92 20.39
CA ILE A 204 -9.10 -2.73 21.86
C ILE A 204 -7.69 -2.83 22.47
N GLY A 205 -6.82 -3.68 21.92
CA GLY A 205 -5.43 -3.85 22.42
C GLY A 205 -4.46 -2.76 22.00
N GLY A 206 -4.87 -1.82 21.13
CA GLY A 206 -4.08 -0.68 20.71
C GLY A 206 -2.83 -1.03 19.90
N ALA A 207 -1.89 -0.07 19.84
CA ALA A 207 -0.71 -0.15 18.98
C ALA A 207 0.18 -1.39 19.24
N GLN A 208 0.37 -1.78 20.49
CA GLN A 208 1.20 -2.94 20.83
C GLN A 208 0.60 -4.27 20.34
N ARG A 209 -0.73 -4.43 20.43
CA ARG A 209 -1.40 -5.62 19.92
C ARG A 209 -1.34 -5.66 18.39
N ILE A 210 -1.56 -4.51 17.73
CA ILE A 210 -1.43 -4.39 16.28
C ILE A 210 -0.02 -4.80 15.84
N ALA A 211 1.04 -4.24 16.46
CA ALA A 211 2.41 -4.59 16.15
C ALA A 211 2.72 -6.08 16.35
N SER A 212 2.23 -6.67 17.45
CA SER A 212 2.43 -8.11 17.73
C SER A 212 1.71 -9.03 16.73
N VAL A 213 0.55 -8.61 16.20
CA VAL A 213 -0.17 -9.38 15.18
C VAL A 213 0.52 -9.24 13.83
N THR A 214 0.87 -8.03 13.41
CA THR A 214 1.52 -7.78 12.11
C THR A 214 2.89 -8.42 12.01
N GLU A 215 3.68 -8.42 13.09
CA GLU A 215 5.00 -9.07 13.17
C GLU A 215 4.96 -10.56 12.81
N LYS A 216 3.87 -11.26 13.15
CA LYS A 216 3.68 -12.68 12.86
C LYS A 216 2.96 -12.92 11.54
N LEU A 217 1.96 -12.08 11.25
CA LEU A 217 1.09 -12.25 10.09
C LEU A 217 1.84 -11.96 8.79
N VAL A 218 2.68 -10.92 8.76
CA VAL A 218 3.37 -10.48 7.54
C VAL A 218 4.32 -11.54 6.98
N PRO A 219 5.23 -12.18 7.76
CA PRO A 219 6.05 -13.24 7.21
C PRO A 219 5.24 -14.45 6.74
N LEU A 220 4.19 -14.83 7.48
CA LEU A 220 3.32 -15.95 7.12
C LEU A 220 2.60 -15.71 5.79
N MET A 221 1.96 -14.56 5.64
CA MET A 221 1.20 -14.24 4.44
C MET A 221 2.10 -14.12 3.21
N ALA A 222 3.27 -13.50 3.36
CA ALA A 222 4.24 -13.38 2.27
C ALA A 222 4.77 -14.75 1.85
N PHE A 223 5.12 -15.62 2.79
CA PHE A 223 5.60 -16.97 2.53
C PHE A 223 4.57 -17.81 1.78
N LEU A 224 3.33 -17.83 2.23
CA LEU A 224 2.24 -18.57 1.58
C LEU A 224 2.04 -18.11 0.13
N TYR A 225 1.94 -16.79 -0.06
CA TYR A 225 1.69 -16.22 -1.37
C TYR A 225 2.84 -16.44 -2.34
N LEU A 226 4.09 -16.28 -1.88
CA LEU A 226 5.28 -16.49 -2.70
C LEU A 226 5.42 -17.93 -3.13
N ILE A 227 5.19 -18.91 -2.25
CA ILE A 227 5.24 -20.34 -2.60
C ILE A 227 4.18 -20.68 -3.64
N GLY A 228 2.92 -20.28 -3.42
CA GLY A 228 1.86 -20.54 -4.39
C GLY A 228 2.15 -19.91 -5.75
N SER A 229 2.64 -18.66 -5.76
CA SER A 229 3.02 -17.98 -6.99
C SER A 229 4.19 -18.68 -7.70
N LEU A 230 5.22 -19.11 -6.97
CA LEU A 230 6.35 -19.85 -7.54
C LEU A 230 5.93 -21.16 -8.19
N ILE A 231 4.98 -21.89 -7.57
CA ILE A 231 4.44 -23.13 -8.16
C ILE A 231 3.75 -22.83 -9.51
N VAL A 232 2.93 -21.78 -9.57
CA VAL A 232 2.29 -21.39 -10.83
C VAL A 232 3.34 -20.97 -11.88
N LEU A 233 4.34 -20.17 -11.49
CA LEU A 233 5.38 -19.72 -12.40
C LEU A 233 6.27 -20.87 -12.90
N MET A 234 6.54 -21.87 -12.06
CA MET A 234 7.24 -23.08 -12.50
C MET A 234 6.40 -23.86 -13.54
N ALA A 235 5.10 -23.97 -13.34
CA ALA A 235 4.20 -24.61 -14.31
C ALA A 235 4.06 -23.80 -15.61
N ARG A 236 4.32 -22.48 -15.57
CA ARG A 236 4.24 -21.56 -16.71
C ARG A 236 5.60 -21.02 -17.14
N ILE A 237 6.69 -21.72 -16.83
CA ILE A 237 8.07 -21.24 -17.03
C ILE A 237 8.38 -20.88 -18.50
N GLU A 238 7.83 -21.64 -19.45
CA GLU A 238 7.98 -21.39 -20.89
C GLU A 238 7.37 -20.07 -21.37
N TYR A 239 6.35 -19.55 -20.65
CA TYR A 239 5.68 -18.28 -20.96
C TYR A 239 6.28 -17.07 -20.23
N LEU A 240 7.26 -17.25 -19.35
CA LEU A 240 7.89 -16.13 -18.65
C LEU A 240 8.61 -15.16 -19.58
N PRO A 241 9.36 -15.59 -20.60
CA PRO A 241 9.97 -14.66 -21.56
C PRO A 241 8.94 -13.80 -22.27
N GLU A 242 7.84 -14.40 -22.73
CA GLU A 242 6.71 -13.67 -23.36
C GLU A 242 6.07 -12.68 -22.38
N THR A 243 5.87 -13.08 -21.13
CA THR A 243 5.33 -12.24 -20.06
C THR A 243 6.18 -10.98 -19.85
N PHE A 244 7.51 -11.13 -19.74
CA PHE A 244 8.39 -9.97 -19.61
C PHE A 244 8.38 -9.09 -20.87
N ILE A 245 8.37 -9.68 -22.06
CA ILE A 245 8.23 -8.93 -23.32
C ILE A 245 6.92 -8.11 -23.31
N MET A 246 5.80 -8.69 -22.86
CA MET A 246 4.53 -7.98 -22.76
C MET A 246 4.63 -6.80 -21.79
N ILE A 247 5.23 -6.97 -20.62
CA ILE A 247 5.39 -5.90 -19.64
C ILE A 247 6.21 -4.74 -20.23
N PHE A 248 7.37 -5.01 -20.81
CA PHE A 248 8.24 -3.96 -21.34
C PHE A 248 7.71 -3.35 -22.66
N LYS A 249 7.23 -4.17 -23.58
CA LYS A 249 6.73 -3.69 -24.87
C LYS A 249 5.48 -2.84 -24.70
N TYR A 250 4.51 -3.32 -23.93
CA TYR A 250 3.23 -2.61 -23.77
C TYR A 250 3.31 -1.43 -22.80
N ALA A 251 4.41 -1.26 -22.09
CA ALA A 251 4.68 -0.03 -21.34
C ALA A 251 4.87 1.20 -22.25
N PHE A 252 5.32 1.00 -23.49
CA PHE A 252 5.62 2.08 -24.44
C PHE A 252 4.80 2.00 -25.73
N ILE A 253 4.38 0.79 -26.11
CA ILE A 253 3.57 0.52 -27.31
C ILE A 253 2.36 -0.31 -26.85
N PRO A 254 1.42 0.28 -26.10
CA PRO A 254 0.26 -0.47 -25.63
C PRO A 254 -0.58 -0.89 -26.84
N ASN A 255 -1.04 -2.14 -26.81
CA ASN A 255 -1.97 -2.62 -27.85
C ASN A 255 -3.24 -1.75 -27.82
N ALA A 256 -3.67 -1.30 -29.00
CA ALA A 256 -4.90 -0.53 -29.20
C ALA A 256 -6.20 -1.35 -28.91
N ILE A 257 -6.07 -2.46 -28.19
CA ILE A 257 -7.14 -3.39 -27.80
C ILE A 257 -8.21 -2.70 -26.93
N ILE A 258 -7.88 -1.55 -26.33
CA ILE A 258 -8.79 -0.79 -25.43
C ILE A 258 -9.46 0.38 -26.18
N GLY A 259 -9.80 0.25 -27.46
CA GLY A 259 -10.72 1.17 -28.17
C GLY A 259 -10.30 2.66 -28.21
N GLY A 260 -9.03 2.99 -28.07
CA GLY A 260 -8.48 4.34 -28.12
C GLY A 260 -7.19 4.39 -28.94
N GLY A 261 -6.81 5.56 -29.47
CA GLY A 261 -5.51 5.75 -30.13
C GLY A 261 -4.34 5.40 -29.20
N ILE A 262 -3.17 5.07 -29.77
CA ILE A 262 -1.93 4.68 -29.06
C ILE A 262 -1.59 5.64 -27.89
N GLY A 263 -1.79 6.95 -28.07
CA GLY A 263 -1.53 7.95 -27.03
C GLY A 263 -2.47 7.83 -25.82
N HIS A 264 -3.74 7.48 -26.02
CA HIS A 264 -4.69 7.26 -24.93
C HIS A 264 -4.32 6.01 -24.13
N ALA A 265 -4.00 4.91 -24.80
CA ALA A 265 -3.61 3.67 -24.17
C ALA A 265 -2.30 3.81 -23.36
N LEU A 266 -1.31 4.57 -23.86
CA LEU A 266 -0.08 4.88 -23.13
C LEU A 266 -0.38 5.71 -21.87
N LYS A 267 -1.20 6.77 -21.99
CA LYS A 267 -1.63 7.57 -20.84
C LYS A 267 -2.32 6.70 -19.80
N THR A 268 -3.19 5.80 -20.20
CA THR A 268 -3.92 4.89 -19.31
C THR A 268 -2.97 3.93 -18.58
N ALA A 269 -2.00 3.33 -19.30
CA ALA A 269 -1.00 2.45 -18.67
C ALA A 269 -0.16 3.18 -17.62
N ILE A 270 0.29 4.40 -17.92
CA ILE A 270 1.04 5.25 -16.95
C ILE A 270 0.16 5.60 -15.76
N SER A 271 -1.04 6.12 -15.98
CA SER A 271 -1.96 6.55 -14.94
C SER A 271 -2.33 5.39 -13.99
N GLN A 272 -2.71 4.24 -14.56
CA GLN A 272 -3.03 3.05 -13.77
C GLN A 272 -1.79 2.53 -13.02
N GLY A 273 -0.63 2.50 -13.65
CA GLY A 273 0.62 2.11 -13.01
C GLY A 273 0.97 2.99 -11.82
N VAL A 274 0.90 4.31 -11.96
CA VAL A 274 1.18 5.26 -10.87
C VAL A 274 0.12 5.18 -9.77
N LYS A 275 -1.16 5.22 -10.13
CA LYS A 275 -2.28 5.20 -9.17
C LYS A 275 -2.28 3.91 -8.33
N ARG A 276 -2.17 2.75 -8.99
CA ARG A 276 -2.18 1.46 -8.30
C ARG A 276 -0.86 1.13 -7.62
N GLY A 277 0.27 1.57 -8.17
CA GLY A 277 1.57 1.49 -7.52
C GLY A 277 1.59 2.27 -6.20
N LEU A 278 1.10 3.51 -6.19
CA LEU A 278 0.96 4.31 -4.98
C LEU A 278 0.03 3.65 -3.94
N PHE A 279 -1.12 3.14 -4.39
CA PHE A 279 -2.07 2.47 -3.50
C PHE A 279 -1.45 1.21 -2.85
N SER A 280 -0.57 0.51 -3.57
CA SER A 280 0.13 -0.67 -3.05
C SER A 280 1.25 -0.28 -2.08
N ASN A 281 2.26 0.46 -2.55
CA ASN A 281 3.49 0.68 -1.76
C ASN A 281 3.44 1.87 -0.80
N GLU A 282 2.41 2.71 -0.88
CA GLU A 282 2.15 3.87 -0.02
C GLU A 282 3.26 4.94 0.02
N ALA A 283 4.27 4.86 -0.84
CA ALA A 283 5.40 5.79 -0.84
C ALA A 283 4.97 7.21 -1.30
N GLY A 284 5.09 8.18 -0.41
CA GLY A 284 4.66 9.56 -0.64
C GLY A 284 3.23 9.86 -0.19
N LEU A 285 2.47 8.84 0.30
CA LEU A 285 1.17 9.05 0.95
C LEU A 285 1.31 9.68 2.34
N GLY A 286 2.40 9.42 3.04
CA GLY A 286 2.55 9.80 4.43
C GLY A 286 1.87 8.85 5.43
N SER A 287 1.48 7.66 5.03
CA SER A 287 0.84 6.65 5.88
C SER A 287 1.86 5.88 6.72
N THR A 288 2.82 5.20 6.07
CA THR A 288 3.83 4.36 6.72
C THR A 288 4.78 5.10 7.69
N PRO A 289 5.04 6.42 7.55
CA PRO A 289 5.80 7.19 8.55
C PRO A 289 5.26 7.07 9.98
N HIS A 290 3.97 6.81 10.16
CA HIS A 290 3.39 6.59 11.48
C HIS A 290 3.98 5.35 12.18
N ALA A 291 4.15 4.24 11.44
CA ALA A 291 4.80 3.04 11.95
C ALA A 291 6.31 3.29 12.16
N HIS A 292 6.97 3.88 11.18
CA HIS A 292 8.41 4.14 11.24
C HIS A 292 8.80 5.10 12.36
N ALA A 293 7.95 6.06 12.73
CA ALA A 293 8.17 6.93 13.88
C ALA A 293 8.25 6.17 15.21
N MET A 294 7.51 5.06 15.33
CA MET A 294 7.43 4.27 16.55
C MET A 294 8.66 3.37 16.76
N ALA A 295 9.49 3.18 15.73
CA ALA A 295 10.68 2.35 15.81
C ALA A 295 11.74 2.95 16.75
N LYS A 296 12.34 2.11 17.61
CA LYS A 296 13.47 2.48 18.43
C LYS A 296 14.76 2.15 17.68
N VAL A 297 15.40 3.16 17.14
CA VAL A 297 16.64 3.06 16.37
C VAL A 297 17.67 4.07 16.84
N ALA A 298 18.96 3.77 16.62
CA ALA A 298 20.06 4.65 17.02
C ALA A 298 20.12 5.92 16.16
N LYS A 299 19.84 5.80 14.86
CA LYS A 299 19.88 6.91 13.91
C LYS A 299 18.64 6.91 13.03
N PRO A 300 18.08 8.09 12.65
CA PRO A 300 16.96 8.19 11.72
C PRO A 300 17.24 7.50 10.37
N HIS A 301 18.50 7.56 9.89
CA HIS A 301 18.96 6.85 8.70
C HIS A 301 18.66 5.34 8.75
N ASP A 302 18.84 4.72 9.92
CA ASP A 302 18.65 3.28 10.09
C ASP A 302 17.22 2.86 9.77
N GLN A 303 16.24 3.66 10.21
CA GLN A 303 14.84 3.40 9.89
C GLN A 303 14.47 3.78 8.46
N GLY A 304 15.14 4.79 7.90
CA GLY A 304 14.97 5.16 6.49
C GLY A 304 15.36 4.03 5.53
N VAL A 305 16.51 3.38 5.75
CA VAL A 305 16.93 2.26 4.89
C VAL A 305 16.06 1.01 5.08
N VAL A 306 15.52 0.79 6.27
CA VAL A 306 14.56 -0.28 6.55
C VAL A 306 13.23 -0.02 5.84
N ALA A 307 12.76 1.24 5.80
CA ALA A 307 11.53 1.61 5.09
C ALA A 307 11.61 1.34 3.57
N MET A 308 12.79 1.56 2.95
CA MET A 308 13.00 1.23 1.53
C MET A 308 12.82 -0.27 1.25
N VAL A 309 13.22 -1.15 2.17
CA VAL A 309 13.02 -2.60 2.05
C VAL A 309 11.53 -2.95 2.04
N GLY A 310 10.70 -2.21 2.78
CA GLY A 310 9.24 -2.38 2.75
C GLY A 310 8.68 -2.19 1.35
N VAL A 311 8.98 -1.07 0.70
CA VAL A 311 8.55 -0.78 -0.69
C VAL A 311 9.12 -1.81 -1.69
N PHE A 312 10.37 -2.25 -1.48
CA PHE A 312 10.97 -3.29 -2.33
C PHE A 312 10.19 -4.61 -2.22
N ILE A 313 9.89 -5.06 -1.00
CA ILE A 313 9.13 -6.30 -0.77
C ILE A 313 7.71 -6.17 -1.35
N ASP A 314 7.04 -5.05 -1.09
CA ASP A 314 5.69 -4.81 -1.61
C ASP A 314 5.62 -4.94 -3.13
N THR A 315 6.39 -4.13 -3.85
CA THR A 315 6.20 -3.97 -5.29
C THR A 315 7.10 -4.90 -6.10
N PHE A 316 8.41 -4.96 -5.82
CA PHE A 316 9.34 -5.78 -6.62
C PHE A 316 9.25 -7.26 -6.31
N VAL A 317 8.71 -7.65 -5.15
CA VAL A 317 8.51 -9.06 -4.80
C VAL A 317 7.03 -9.42 -4.93
N VAL A 318 6.17 -8.98 -4.02
CA VAL A 318 4.79 -9.49 -3.90
C VAL A 318 3.92 -9.10 -5.11
N LEU A 319 3.89 -7.82 -5.46
CA LEU A 319 3.10 -7.33 -6.60
C LEU A 319 3.61 -7.91 -7.92
N THR A 320 4.93 -8.02 -8.09
CA THR A 320 5.53 -8.63 -9.28
C THR A 320 5.12 -10.09 -9.42
N MET A 321 5.05 -10.86 -8.32
CA MET A 321 4.53 -12.24 -8.38
C MET A 321 3.10 -12.29 -8.89
N THR A 322 2.22 -11.42 -8.39
CA THR A 322 0.86 -11.31 -8.92
C THR A 322 0.83 -11.02 -10.42
N ALA A 323 1.64 -10.06 -10.85
CA ALA A 323 1.71 -9.67 -12.25
C ALA A 323 2.21 -10.80 -13.16
N LEU A 324 3.28 -11.47 -12.75
CA LEU A 324 3.85 -12.59 -13.52
C LEU A 324 2.88 -13.76 -13.59
N VAL A 325 2.24 -14.13 -12.48
CA VAL A 325 1.22 -15.19 -12.45
C VAL A 325 0.06 -14.83 -13.37
N THR A 326 -0.50 -13.63 -13.22
CA THR A 326 -1.68 -13.20 -13.97
C THR A 326 -1.39 -13.09 -15.47
N ILE A 327 -0.27 -12.49 -15.86
CA ILE A 327 0.07 -12.28 -17.27
C ILE A 327 0.47 -13.61 -17.92
N SER A 328 1.27 -14.46 -17.26
CA SER A 328 1.70 -15.74 -17.82
C SER A 328 0.55 -16.73 -18.02
N THR A 329 -0.52 -16.63 -17.22
CA THR A 329 -1.66 -17.55 -17.30
C THR A 329 -2.80 -17.02 -18.16
N LEU A 330 -3.12 -15.73 -18.07
CA LEU A 330 -4.31 -15.17 -18.68
C LEU A 330 -4.05 -14.43 -20.00
N TYR A 331 -2.80 -13.99 -20.26
CA TYR A 331 -2.43 -13.25 -21.48
C TYR A 331 -1.49 -14.05 -22.38
N ALA A 332 -0.38 -14.58 -21.85
CA ALA A 332 0.62 -15.30 -22.62
C ALA A 332 0.10 -16.67 -23.08
N GLY A 333 0.62 -17.17 -24.20
CA GLY A 333 0.27 -18.48 -24.72
C GLY A 333 -1.21 -18.61 -25.09
N ASN A 334 -1.81 -17.59 -25.69
CA ASN A 334 -3.24 -17.54 -26.04
C ASN A 334 -4.19 -17.67 -24.82
N GLY A 335 -3.81 -17.07 -23.70
CA GLY A 335 -4.68 -16.97 -22.52
C GLY A 335 -6.00 -16.25 -22.83
N ILE A 336 -6.98 -16.37 -21.94
CA ILE A 336 -8.34 -15.84 -22.13
C ILE A 336 -8.39 -14.32 -22.38
N LEU A 337 -7.37 -13.58 -21.95
CA LEU A 337 -7.22 -12.13 -22.15
C LEU A 337 -6.23 -11.77 -23.28
N ALA A 338 -5.71 -12.75 -24.02
CA ALA A 338 -4.74 -12.49 -25.09
C ALA A 338 -5.26 -11.54 -26.16
N ASN A 339 -6.58 -11.57 -26.44
CA ASN A 339 -7.26 -10.75 -27.44
C ASN A 339 -8.03 -9.55 -26.83
N GLY A 340 -7.77 -9.22 -25.56
CA GLY A 340 -8.42 -8.12 -24.85
C GLY A 340 -9.40 -8.58 -23.77
N ALA A 341 -10.48 -7.82 -23.55
CA ALA A 341 -11.45 -8.12 -22.51
C ALA A 341 -12.16 -9.46 -22.76
N ALA A 342 -12.32 -10.26 -21.71
CA ALA A 342 -13.08 -11.50 -21.71
C ALA A 342 -14.30 -11.36 -20.77
N GLU A 343 -15.40 -11.97 -21.16
CA GLU A 343 -16.62 -11.98 -20.37
C GLU A 343 -16.37 -12.67 -19.00
N GLY A 344 -16.89 -12.09 -17.92
CA GLY A 344 -16.74 -12.62 -16.57
C GLY A 344 -15.39 -12.39 -15.91
N VAL A 345 -14.45 -11.67 -16.55
CA VAL A 345 -13.16 -11.31 -15.95
C VAL A 345 -13.24 -9.90 -15.37
N GLU A 346 -13.08 -9.82 -14.05
CA GLU A 346 -13.06 -8.58 -13.28
C GLU A 346 -11.79 -8.46 -12.46
N LYS A 347 -11.43 -7.24 -12.03
CA LYS A 347 -10.27 -7.00 -11.17
C LYS A 347 -10.27 -7.85 -9.89
N THR A 348 -11.45 -8.18 -9.36
CA THR A 348 -11.65 -8.89 -8.09
C THR A 348 -11.49 -10.40 -8.21
N ASN A 349 -11.78 -10.99 -9.37
CA ASN A 349 -11.66 -12.44 -9.60
C ASN A 349 -10.44 -12.84 -10.45
N MET A 350 -9.77 -11.88 -11.09
CA MET A 350 -8.70 -12.13 -12.05
C MET A 350 -7.53 -12.94 -11.48
N ALA A 351 -7.13 -12.67 -10.24
CA ALA A 351 -6.10 -13.47 -9.56
C ALA A 351 -6.61 -14.90 -9.28
N GLN A 352 -7.87 -15.05 -8.87
CA GLN A 352 -8.47 -16.36 -8.65
C GLN A 352 -8.49 -17.19 -9.94
N LEU A 353 -8.88 -16.60 -11.07
CA LEU A 353 -8.83 -17.24 -12.39
C LEU A 353 -7.41 -17.66 -12.75
N ALA A 354 -6.41 -16.78 -12.50
CA ALA A 354 -5.02 -17.06 -12.80
C ALA A 354 -4.47 -18.26 -12.02
N PHE A 355 -4.69 -18.31 -10.71
CA PHE A 355 -4.27 -19.45 -9.88
C PHE A 355 -5.08 -20.72 -10.18
N SER A 356 -6.38 -20.58 -10.45
CA SER A 356 -7.26 -21.70 -10.77
C SER A 356 -6.89 -22.40 -12.08
N SER A 357 -6.27 -21.68 -13.03
CA SER A 357 -5.78 -22.27 -14.28
C SER A 357 -4.71 -23.36 -14.08
N ILE A 358 -4.00 -23.34 -12.94
CA ILE A 358 -2.96 -24.32 -12.60
C ILE A 358 -3.41 -25.25 -11.45
N PHE A 359 -4.01 -24.68 -10.40
CA PHE A 359 -4.40 -25.48 -9.22
C PHE A 359 -5.78 -26.14 -9.33
N GLY A 360 -6.55 -25.80 -10.37
CA GLY A 360 -7.98 -26.14 -10.47
C GLY A 360 -8.84 -25.13 -9.70
N GLU A 361 -10.11 -25.04 -10.09
CA GLU A 361 -11.04 -23.98 -9.67
C GLU A 361 -11.20 -23.90 -8.14
N GLY A 362 -11.46 -25.01 -7.47
CA GLY A 362 -11.66 -25.01 -6.01
C GLY A 362 -10.42 -24.62 -5.22
N VAL A 363 -9.25 -25.17 -5.59
CA VAL A 363 -8.01 -24.91 -4.87
C VAL A 363 -7.47 -23.51 -5.18
N GLY A 364 -7.50 -23.09 -6.44
CA GLY A 364 -6.99 -21.78 -6.85
C GLY A 364 -7.81 -20.62 -6.26
N ASN A 365 -9.15 -20.72 -6.33
CA ASN A 365 -10.04 -19.73 -5.73
C ASN A 365 -9.85 -19.66 -4.21
N GLY A 366 -9.78 -20.82 -3.55
CA GLY A 366 -9.57 -20.91 -2.10
C GLY A 366 -8.22 -20.36 -1.67
N PHE A 367 -7.14 -20.67 -2.40
CA PHE A 367 -5.80 -20.17 -2.13
C PHE A 367 -5.75 -18.63 -2.17
N VAL A 368 -6.29 -18.03 -3.23
CA VAL A 368 -6.30 -16.55 -3.35
C VAL A 368 -7.19 -15.92 -2.29
N ALA A 369 -8.34 -16.52 -1.97
CA ALA A 369 -9.23 -16.01 -0.92
C ALA A 369 -8.54 -16.00 0.46
N VAL A 370 -7.80 -17.05 0.82
CA VAL A 370 -7.03 -17.11 2.06
C VAL A 370 -5.87 -16.10 2.06
N CYS A 371 -5.12 -15.99 0.96
CA CYS A 371 -4.05 -15.00 0.85
C CYS A 371 -4.60 -13.57 0.96
N LEU A 372 -5.71 -13.28 0.29
CA LEU A 372 -6.36 -11.97 0.32
C LEU A 372 -6.91 -11.65 1.72
N LEU A 373 -7.45 -12.65 2.43
CA LEU A 373 -7.86 -12.49 3.82
C LEU A 373 -6.69 -12.02 4.68
N PHE A 374 -5.52 -12.66 4.59
CA PHE A 374 -4.36 -12.25 5.39
C PHE A 374 -3.83 -10.88 4.96
N PHE A 375 -3.68 -10.61 3.67
CA PHE A 375 -3.17 -9.35 3.14
C PHE A 375 -4.09 -8.18 3.51
N ALA A 376 -5.35 -8.26 3.15
CA ALA A 376 -6.30 -7.19 3.39
C ALA A 376 -6.59 -6.99 4.88
N PHE A 377 -6.62 -8.06 5.67
CA PHE A 377 -6.83 -7.95 7.10
C PHE A 377 -5.64 -7.30 7.82
N SER A 378 -4.39 -7.64 7.44
CA SER A 378 -3.21 -6.96 7.98
C SER A 378 -3.21 -5.46 7.67
N THR A 379 -3.69 -5.09 6.48
CA THR A 379 -3.83 -3.69 6.08
C THR A 379 -4.89 -2.96 6.92
N ILE A 380 -6.07 -3.57 7.14
CA ILE A 380 -7.12 -3.01 7.99
C ILE A 380 -6.57 -2.65 9.38
N ILE A 381 -5.84 -3.56 10.02
CA ILE A 381 -5.34 -3.33 11.37
C ILE A 381 -4.24 -2.27 11.42
N SER A 382 -3.36 -2.23 10.42
CA SER A 382 -2.29 -1.22 10.33
C SER A 382 -2.85 0.18 10.00
N TRP A 383 -3.77 0.27 9.08
CA TRP A 383 -4.43 1.53 8.73
C TRP A 383 -5.26 2.10 9.89
N ASN A 384 -5.87 1.23 10.69
CA ASN A 384 -6.55 1.67 11.91
C ASN A 384 -5.57 2.36 12.87
N LEU A 385 -4.35 1.83 13.04
CA LEU A 385 -3.32 2.47 13.86
C LEU A 385 -2.97 3.88 13.34
N PHE A 386 -2.79 4.03 12.03
CA PHE A 386 -2.46 5.32 11.41
C PHE A 386 -3.59 6.35 11.60
N GLY A 387 -4.83 5.93 11.36
CA GLY A 387 -6.01 6.76 11.64
C GLY A 387 -6.10 7.15 13.10
N ARG A 388 -5.88 6.19 14.03
CA ARG A 388 -5.91 6.42 15.48
C ARG A 388 -4.88 7.46 15.94
N ILE A 389 -3.67 7.46 15.38
CA ILE A 389 -2.64 8.47 15.69
C ILE A 389 -3.13 9.86 15.29
N ASN A 390 -3.79 9.98 14.13
CA ASN A 390 -4.32 11.25 13.65
C ASN A 390 -5.59 11.70 14.40
N VAL A 391 -6.46 10.78 14.80
CA VAL A 391 -7.59 11.07 15.70
C VAL A 391 -7.10 11.57 17.05
N ASN A 392 -6.05 10.93 17.58
CA ASN A 392 -5.43 11.36 18.84
C ASN A 392 -4.85 12.78 18.73
N TYR A 393 -4.25 13.11 17.59
CA TYR A 393 -3.73 14.45 17.31
C TYR A 393 -4.84 15.52 17.27
N LEU A 394 -5.97 15.24 16.60
CA LEU A 394 -7.06 16.20 16.42
C LEU A 394 -7.96 16.35 17.66
N PHE A 395 -8.31 15.23 18.30
CA PHE A 395 -9.38 15.14 19.30
C PHE A 395 -8.91 14.55 20.65
N GLY A 396 -7.65 14.14 20.75
CA GLY A 396 -7.10 13.54 21.96
C GLY A 396 -7.44 12.06 22.16
N LYS A 397 -6.77 11.43 23.14
CA LYS A 397 -6.83 9.96 23.39
C LYS A 397 -8.25 9.43 23.64
N LYS A 398 -9.17 10.25 24.18
CA LYS A 398 -10.56 9.84 24.46
C LYS A 398 -11.37 9.53 23.21
N ALA A 399 -11.07 10.19 22.08
CA ALA A 399 -11.77 9.97 20.81
C ALA A 399 -11.43 8.64 20.14
N ASN A 400 -10.35 7.99 20.57
CA ASN A 400 -9.90 6.72 19.98
C ASN A 400 -10.93 5.60 20.08
N PHE A 401 -11.73 5.57 21.15
CA PHE A 401 -12.79 4.57 21.30
C PHE A 401 -13.88 4.76 20.24
N ILE A 402 -14.39 6.00 20.11
CA ILE A 402 -15.42 6.33 19.11
C ILE A 402 -14.91 6.03 17.70
N TYR A 403 -13.68 6.44 17.41
CA TYR A 403 -13.04 6.13 16.12
C TYR A 403 -12.97 4.63 15.84
N SER A 404 -12.58 3.81 16.83
CA SER A 404 -12.48 2.36 16.65
C SER A 404 -13.86 1.73 16.39
N VAL A 405 -14.91 2.20 17.08
CA VAL A 405 -16.28 1.72 16.85
C VAL A 405 -16.75 2.07 15.43
N LEU A 406 -16.51 3.32 15.00
CA LEU A 406 -16.83 3.74 13.65
C LEU A 406 -16.05 2.94 12.60
N ALA A 407 -14.74 2.72 12.82
CA ALA A 407 -13.92 1.93 11.91
C ALA A 407 -14.45 0.50 11.74
N VAL A 408 -14.85 -0.16 12.84
CA VAL A 408 -15.48 -1.49 12.80
C VAL A 408 -16.78 -1.48 12.00
N LEU A 409 -17.61 -0.45 12.18
CA LEU A 409 -18.85 -0.27 11.41
C LEU A 409 -18.55 -0.13 9.91
N PHE A 410 -17.56 0.70 9.54
CA PHE A 410 -17.16 0.89 8.14
C PHE A 410 -16.58 -0.38 7.53
N ILE A 411 -15.81 -1.19 8.28
CA ILE A 411 -15.35 -2.51 7.83
C ILE A 411 -16.55 -3.39 7.47
N PHE A 412 -17.58 -3.46 8.33
CA PHE A 412 -18.78 -4.24 8.07
C PHE A 412 -19.54 -3.71 6.84
N LEU A 413 -19.77 -2.39 6.77
CA LEU A 413 -20.46 -1.75 5.65
C LEU A 413 -19.73 -1.99 4.31
N GLY A 414 -18.40 -2.06 4.32
CA GLY A 414 -17.60 -2.34 3.14
C GLY A 414 -17.92 -3.68 2.49
N SER A 415 -18.30 -4.69 3.28
CA SER A 415 -18.71 -6.00 2.75
C SER A 415 -20.08 -6.00 2.05
N LEU A 416 -20.87 -4.94 2.24
CA LEU A 416 -22.24 -4.80 1.72
C LEU A 416 -22.35 -3.87 0.53
N LEU A 417 -21.36 -2.99 0.30
CA LEU A 417 -21.43 -1.95 -0.70
C LEU A 417 -20.75 -2.34 -2.01
N SER A 418 -21.21 -1.72 -3.10
CA SER A 418 -20.60 -1.92 -4.41
C SER A 418 -19.17 -1.38 -4.45
N ASN A 419 -18.33 -2.11 -5.17
CA ASN A 419 -16.89 -1.94 -5.23
C ASN A 419 -16.43 -0.56 -5.76
N ASP A 420 -17.07 -0.03 -6.83
CA ASP A 420 -16.51 1.11 -7.57
C ASP A 420 -16.52 2.43 -6.80
N LEU A 421 -17.62 2.78 -6.14
CA LEU A 421 -17.69 4.03 -5.38
C LEU A 421 -16.69 4.04 -4.21
N VAL A 422 -16.56 2.90 -3.51
CA VAL A 422 -15.65 2.77 -2.37
C VAL A 422 -14.20 2.90 -2.81
N TRP A 423 -13.83 2.28 -3.94
CA TRP A 423 -12.50 2.42 -4.54
C TRP A 423 -12.21 3.87 -4.97
N GLU A 424 -13.14 4.51 -5.67
CA GLU A 424 -12.95 5.88 -6.15
C GLU A 424 -12.83 6.89 -4.99
N MET A 425 -13.63 6.74 -3.94
CA MET A 425 -13.52 7.58 -2.73
C MET A 425 -12.20 7.35 -1.99
N THR A 426 -11.74 6.10 -1.89
CA THR A 426 -10.45 5.77 -1.29
C THR A 426 -9.31 6.42 -2.07
N ASP A 427 -9.34 6.31 -3.40
CA ASP A 427 -8.35 6.93 -4.28
C ASP A 427 -8.33 8.46 -4.09
N MET A 428 -9.50 9.11 -4.05
CA MET A 428 -9.60 10.57 -3.85
C MET A 428 -8.95 11.02 -2.56
N PHE A 429 -9.28 10.39 -1.42
CA PHE A 429 -8.71 10.78 -0.14
C PHE A 429 -7.22 10.45 -0.02
N ASN A 430 -6.77 9.32 -0.58
CA ASN A 430 -5.35 8.99 -0.66
C ASN A 430 -4.57 10.05 -1.42
N GLN A 431 -5.09 10.51 -2.56
CA GLN A 431 -4.44 11.54 -3.37
C GLN A 431 -4.38 12.90 -2.64
N LEU A 432 -5.42 13.23 -1.88
CA LEU A 432 -5.43 14.45 -1.07
C LEU A 432 -4.38 14.42 0.04
N MET A 433 -4.01 13.25 0.57
CA MET A 433 -2.93 13.12 1.56
C MET A 433 -1.55 13.46 0.98
N VAL A 434 -1.32 13.13 -0.29
CA VAL A 434 0.00 13.34 -0.95
C VAL A 434 0.41 14.79 -0.92
N VAL A 435 -0.53 15.72 -1.17
CA VAL A 435 -0.22 17.16 -1.31
C VAL A 435 0.48 17.72 -0.07
N PRO A 436 -0.12 17.70 1.13
CA PRO A 436 0.52 18.24 2.33
C PRO A 436 1.80 17.47 2.72
N ASN A 437 1.83 16.17 2.47
CA ASN A 437 2.98 15.33 2.76
C ASN A 437 4.19 15.74 1.91
N VAL A 438 4.04 15.77 0.59
CA VAL A 438 5.12 16.10 -0.35
C VAL A 438 5.65 17.52 -0.12
N ILE A 439 4.78 18.50 0.11
CA ILE A 439 5.20 19.87 0.40
C ILE A 439 6.10 19.93 1.64
N ALA A 440 5.75 19.19 2.70
CA ALA A 440 6.57 19.13 3.91
C ALA A 440 7.89 18.38 3.71
N LEU A 441 7.88 17.28 2.95
CA LEU A 441 9.09 16.54 2.61
C LEU A 441 10.10 17.41 1.87
N LEU A 442 9.65 18.19 0.88
CA LEU A 442 10.49 19.09 0.11
C LEU A 442 11.01 20.25 0.97
N ALA A 443 10.17 20.83 1.83
CA ALA A 443 10.57 21.91 2.74
C ALA A 443 11.66 21.46 3.74
N LEU A 444 11.62 20.19 4.19
CA LEU A 444 12.58 19.62 5.14
C LEU A 444 13.67 18.77 4.46
N SER A 445 13.82 18.87 3.16
CA SER A 445 14.75 18.03 2.39
C SER A 445 16.20 18.12 2.87
N GLY A 446 16.63 19.25 3.41
CA GLY A 446 17.97 19.43 4.01
C GLY A 446 18.26 18.43 5.14
N LEU A 447 17.26 18.15 6.01
CA LEU A 447 17.39 17.18 7.09
C LEU A 447 17.54 15.73 6.55
N VAL A 448 16.82 15.40 5.49
CA VAL A 448 16.91 14.11 4.83
C VAL A 448 18.27 13.90 4.16
N ILE A 449 18.75 14.92 3.45
CA ILE A 449 20.05 14.89 2.76
C ILE A 449 21.18 14.74 3.79
N SER A 450 21.13 15.47 4.90
CA SER A 450 22.09 15.34 6.01
C SER A 450 22.14 13.92 6.55
N ALA A 451 20.96 13.32 6.83
CA ALA A 451 20.84 11.94 7.30
C ALA A 451 21.45 10.93 6.30
N SER A 452 21.19 11.12 5.01
CA SER A 452 21.71 10.23 3.94
C SER A 452 23.24 10.26 3.78
N GLN A 453 23.90 11.31 4.31
CA GLN A 453 25.35 11.50 4.28
C GLN A 453 26.03 11.12 5.59
N GLY A 454 25.30 10.58 6.57
CA GLY A 454 25.83 10.26 7.89
C GLY A 454 26.21 11.46 8.75
N LYS A 455 25.70 12.65 8.40
CA LYS A 455 25.97 13.92 9.11
C LYS A 455 24.92 14.20 10.19
N ASP A 456 24.17 13.20 10.61
CA ASP A 456 23.25 13.30 11.74
C ASP A 456 24.04 13.38 13.04
N LYS A 457 24.07 14.57 13.63
CA LYS A 457 24.44 14.78 15.01
C LYS A 457 23.20 14.73 15.89
#